data_ca06690a7b8cd2f9609266afdd878dd3
#
_entry.id   ca06690a7b8cd2f9609266afdd878dd3
#
_cell.length_a   1.000
_cell.length_b   1.000
_cell.length_c   1.000
_cell.angle_alpha   90.00
_cell.angle_beta   90.00
_cell.angle_gamma   90.00
#
_symmetry.space_group_name_H-M   'P 1'
#
loop_
_entity.id
_entity.type
_entity.pdbx_description
1 polymer ?
#
loop_
_entity_poly.entity_id
_entity_poly.type
_entity_poly.pdbx_seq_one_letter_code
_entity_poly.pdbx_strand_id
1 'polypeptide(L)'
;MSSFCTSWRLIGSTAGFFLCASPGVAPLAAQEAAKQSAHSSAQPAAARGPIEDNSFLIEEAYNQEAGVVQHISTFAWQRATHAWVYTFTQEWPLFSQRHQLSYTVPFISAGRGTGSGVGDVALNYRYQLADGAQSGIAVAPRVSLLLATGDERRGRGLGGTGLQLNLPISAELSPRLMAHWNAGATYTPSARNDIGDEASTRTYNLGGSLIWLAAPAFNVMLESVWARAEEVIGPGERLSYRVFYISPGVRGAIDFASGLQIVPGLAVPIGIGPSRGDRQVFFYLSFEHPF
;
A
#
# COMPACT_ATOMS: atom_id res chain seq x y z
N MET A 1 27.55 -19.97 -13.29
CA MET A 1 26.98 -20.27 -11.97
C MET A 1 26.53 -18.95 -11.38
N SER A 2 25.35 -18.50 -11.78
CA SER A 2 24.73 -17.27 -11.26
C SER A 2 23.24 -17.38 -11.46
N SER A 3 22.53 -18.02 -10.54
CA SER A 3 21.09 -18.20 -10.67
C SER A 3 20.49 -18.34 -9.28
N PHE A 4 20.33 -17.25 -8.54
CA PHE A 4 19.51 -17.23 -7.31
C PHE A 4 19.22 -15.82 -6.79
N CYS A 5 19.13 -14.81 -7.64
CA CYS A 5 18.77 -13.46 -7.19
C CYS A 5 17.36 -13.02 -7.64
N THR A 6 16.60 -13.90 -8.26
CA THR A 6 15.45 -13.56 -9.11
C THR A 6 14.10 -13.36 -8.38
N SER A 7 13.93 -13.84 -7.16
CA SER A 7 12.60 -13.89 -6.52
C SER A 7 12.24 -12.69 -5.62
N TRP A 8 13.09 -11.67 -5.57
CA TRP A 8 13.03 -10.65 -4.51
C TRP A 8 12.36 -9.33 -4.84
N ARG A 9 12.32 -8.99 -6.10
CA ARG A 9 11.93 -7.64 -6.54
C ARG A 9 10.43 -7.37 -6.50
N LEU A 10 9.61 -8.37 -6.16
CA LEU A 10 8.15 -8.27 -6.28
C LEU A 10 7.35 -8.09 -5.01
N ILE A 11 7.93 -8.35 -3.86
CA ILE A 11 7.17 -8.20 -2.60
C ILE A 11 6.80 -6.75 -2.38
N GLY A 12 7.61 -5.87 -2.93
CA GLY A 12 7.31 -4.46 -2.94
C GLY A 12 6.26 -4.01 -3.96
N SER A 13 5.90 -4.75 -5.01
CA SER A 13 5.00 -4.25 -6.06
C SER A 13 3.51 -4.52 -5.86
N THR A 14 3.14 -5.28 -4.83
CA THR A 14 1.74 -5.58 -4.53
C THR A 14 1.20 -4.85 -3.31
N ALA A 15 2.06 -4.40 -2.41
CA ALA A 15 1.66 -3.55 -1.30
C ALA A 15 2.06 -2.10 -1.65
N GLY A 16 1.07 -1.26 -1.94
CA GLY A 16 1.14 0.17 -2.23
C GLY A 16 2.54 0.81 -2.25
N PHE A 17 3.10 1.01 -3.41
CA PHE A 17 4.37 1.66 -3.60
C PHE A 17 4.23 3.17 -3.78
N PHE A 18 4.84 4.04 -2.99
CA PHE A 18 5.91 5.01 -3.21
C PHE A 18 5.63 6.48 -3.44
N LEU A 19 6.25 7.42 -2.80
CA LEU A 19 7.12 8.49 -3.23
C LEU A 19 7.43 9.65 -2.31
N CYS A 20 8.56 10.29 -2.49
CA CYS A 20 8.98 11.57 -1.91
C CYS A 20 8.70 12.80 -2.77
N ALA A 21 8.38 13.94 -2.15
CA ALA A 21 8.56 15.27 -2.74
C ALA A 21 9.02 16.31 -1.70
N SER A 22 9.86 17.25 -2.14
CA SER A 22 10.42 18.35 -1.38
C SER A 22 9.43 19.49 -1.14
N PRO A 23 9.63 20.38 -0.13
CA PRO A 23 8.64 21.36 0.30
C PRO A 23 8.57 22.58 -0.62
N GLY A 24 7.39 23.03 -0.94
CA GLY A 24 7.14 24.27 -1.67
C GLY A 24 5.82 24.92 -1.31
N VAL A 25 5.91 26.00 -0.55
CA VAL A 25 4.99 27.15 -0.44
C VAL A 25 3.48 26.87 -0.32
N ALA A 26 2.93 27.12 0.85
CA ALA A 26 1.50 27.20 1.10
C ALA A 26 0.87 28.46 0.47
N PRO A 27 -0.26 28.38 -0.21
CA PRO A 27 -1.04 29.54 -0.58
C PRO A 27 -2.03 29.94 0.53
N LEU A 28 -2.25 31.24 0.64
CA LEU A 28 -2.96 32.03 1.65
C LEU A 28 -4.50 31.83 1.67
N ALA A 29 -5.06 30.74 1.23
CA ALA A 29 -6.51 30.53 1.11
C ALA A 29 -7.15 29.72 2.24
N ALA A 30 -6.38 29.31 3.25
CA ALA A 30 -6.87 28.45 4.33
C ALA A 30 -7.60 29.17 5.48
N GLN A 31 -7.71 30.49 5.44
CA GLN A 31 -8.17 31.29 6.60
C GLN A 31 -9.68 31.53 6.65
N GLU A 32 -10.43 31.31 5.59
CA GLU A 32 -11.90 31.50 5.59
C GLU A 32 -12.71 30.22 5.87
N ALA A 33 -12.15 29.04 5.64
CA ALA A 33 -12.82 27.77 5.91
C ALA A 33 -12.87 27.42 7.42
N ALA A 34 -12.01 28.03 8.22
CA ALA A 34 -11.88 27.75 9.66
C ALA A 34 -13.03 28.28 10.54
N LYS A 35 -13.94 29.08 10.00
CA LYS A 35 -15.05 29.68 10.78
C LYS A 35 -16.38 28.89 10.73
N GLN A 36 -16.49 27.86 9.91
CA GLN A 36 -17.72 27.07 9.81
C GLN A 36 -17.64 25.66 10.44
N SER A 37 -16.45 25.22 10.86
CA SER A 37 -16.25 23.88 11.44
C SER A 37 -16.27 23.81 12.98
N ALA A 38 -16.73 24.85 13.65
CA ALA A 38 -16.70 24.93 15.13
C ALA A 38 -17.87 24.21 15.83
N HIS A 39 -18.58 23.30 15.18
CA HIS A 39 -19.65 22.49 15.78
C HIS A 39 -19.59 21.01 15.37
N SER A 40 -18.41 20.42 15.28
CA SER A 40 -18.29 18.96 15.37
C SER A 40 -18.02 18.63 16.84
N SER A 41 -19.07 18.31 17.58
CA SER A 41 -18.98 17.75 18.92
C SER A 41 -18.18 16.46 18.84
N ALA A 42 -17.03 16.41 19.53
CA ALA A 42 -16.27 15.17 19.71
C ALA A 42 -17.22 14.05 20.16
N GLN A 43 -17.46 13.10 19.30
CA GLN A 43 -18.29 11.94 19.60
C GLN A 43 -17.55 11.09 20.66
N PRO A 44 -18.25 10.65 21.73
CA PRO A 44 -17.60 9.83 22.75
C PRO A 44 -17.01 8.57 22.12
N ALA A 45 -15.84 8.12 22.54
CA ALA A 45 -15.09 6.96 22.03
C ALA A 45 -15.90 5.63 21.95
N ALA A 46 -17.08 5.58 22.51
CA ALA A 46 -17.96 4.39 22.54
C ALA A 46 -18.83 4.17 21.28
N ALA A 47 -18.77 5.05 20.27
CA ALA A 47 -19.69 5.04 19.12
C ALA A 47 -18.99 4.99 17.74
N ARG A 48 -17.70 4.67 17.67
CA ARG A 48 -17.05 4.46 16.38
C ARG A 48 -17.49 3.13 15.75
N GLY A 49 -17.68 3.16 14.42
CA GLY A 49 -18.00 1.99 13.60
C GLY A 49 -16.91 0.92 13.60
N PRO A 50 -17.03 -0.10 12.77
CA PRO A 50 -15.98 -1.08 12.57
C PRO A 50 -14.66 -0.39 12.11
N ILE A 51 -13.53 -1.05 12.29
CA ILE A 51 -12.22 -0.53 11.86
C ILE A 51 -12.27 -0.32 10.34
N GLU A 52 -12.30 0.94 9.91
CA GLU A 52 -12.19 1.36 8.53
C GLU A 52 -10.71 1.69 8.28
N ASP A 53 -9.98 0.75 7.71
CA ASP A 53 -8.55 0.88 7.45
C ASP A 53 -8.13 -0.12 6.37
N ASN A 54 -7.07 0.17 5.64
CA ASN A 54 -6.55 -0.70 4.60
C ASN A 54 -6.37 -2.13 5.09
N SER A 55 -6.68 -3.10 4.24
CA SER A 55 -6.15 -4.45 4.40
C SER A 55 -4.62 -4.39 4.29
N PHE A 56 -3.91 -5.49 4.62
CA PHE A 56 -2.45 -5.44 4.66
C PHE A 56 -1.81 -5.41 3.28
N LEU A 57 -2.36 -6.17 2.32
CA LEU A 57 -1.84 -6.31 0.96
C LEU A 57 -2.81 -5.74 -0.10
N ILE A 58 -4.03 -5.46 0.29
CA ILE A 58 -5.12 -4.99 -0.58
C ILE A 58 -5.59 -3.64 -0.09
N GLU A 59 -5.60 -2.65 -0.97
CA GLU A 59 -6.13 -1.33 -0.65
C GLU A 59 -7.66 -1.38 -0.55
N GLU A 60 -8.20 -0.67 0.41
CA GLU A 60 -9.64 -0.38 0.46
C GLU A 60 -9.99 0.77 -0.50
N ALA A 61 -11.27 0.90 -0.82
CA ALA A 61 -11.79 1.94 -1.72
C ALA A 61 -12.44 3.11 -0.96
N TYR A 62 -11.97 3.42 0.24
CA TYR A 62 -12.43 4.58 1.01
C TYR A 62 -11.31 5.59 1.15
N ASN A 63 -11.60 6.86 0.84
CA ASN A 63 -10.67 7.96 1.07
C ASN A 63 -10.78 8.47 2.51
N GLN A 64 -9.70 9.03 3.01
CA GLN A 64 -9.66 9.66 4.32
C GLN A 64 -10.71 10.75 4.48
N GLU A 65 -11.31 10.83 5.65
CA GLU A 65 -12.29 11.86 6.02
C GLU A 65 -11.66 13.26 5.98
N ALA A 66 -12.50 14.27 5.74
CA ALA A 66 -12.06 15.65 5.75
C ALA A 66 -11.49 16.03 7.14
N GLY A 67 -10.27 16.57 7.15
CA GLY A 67 -9.58 16.95 8.39
C GLY A 67 -8.92 15.79 9.15
N VAL A 68 -8.76 14.60 8.51
CA VAL A 68 -8.04 13.45 9.08
C VAL A 68 -6.80 13.16 8.26
N VAL A 69 -5.69 12.91 8.94
CA VAL A 69 -4.44 12.39 8.36
C VAL A 69 -4.23 10.98 8.86
N GLN A 70 -3.87 10.08 7.94
CA GLN A 70 -3.46 8.72 8.26
C GLN A 70 -1.98 8.52 7.98
N HIS A 71 -1.30 7.88 8.92
CA HIS A 71 0.08 7.42 8.80
C HIS A 71 0.11 5.90 8.85
N ILE A 72 0.62 5.26 7.81
CA ILE A 72 0.67 3.81 7.70
C ILE A 72 2.13 3.38 7.66
N SER A 73 2.49 2.46 8.54
CA SER A 73 3.78 1.78 8.55
C SER A 73 3.58 0.29 8.30
N THR A 74 4.29 -0.27 7.33
CA THR A 74 4.31 -1.72 7.11
C THR A 74 5.73 -2.26 7.18
N PHE A 75 5.88 -3.50 7.61
CA PHE A 75 7.14 -4.19 7.60
C PHE A 75 6.93 -5.63 7.15
N ALA A 76 7.52 -6.00 6.03
CA ALA A 76 7.50 -7.36 5.49
C ALA A 76 8.90 -7.96 5.58
N TRP A 77 9.04 -9.12 6.22
CA TRP A 77 10.28 -9.86 6.31
C TRP A 77 10.13 -11.25 5.71
N GLN A 78 11.02 -11.60 4.79
CA GLN A 78 11.03 -12.92 4.20
C GLN A 78 12.06 -13.82 4.91
N ARG A 79 11.59 -14.98 5.31
CA ARG A 79 12.38 -15.92 6.11
C ARG A 79 13.57 -16.52 5.35
N ALA A 80 13.40 -16.86 4.06
CA ALA A 80 14.40 -17.66 3.34
C ALA A 80 15.67 -16.87 3.02
N THR A 81 15.55 -15.63 2.70
CA THR A 81 16.65 -14.81 2.18
C THR A 81 17.02 -13.66 3.14
N HIS A 82 16.20 -13.45 4.20
CA HIS A 82 16.35 -12.36 5.18
C HIS A 82 16.18 -10.96 4.59
N ALA A 83 15.60 -10.83 3.40
CA ALA A 83 15.27 -9.52 2.90
C ALA A 83 14.02 -8.98 3.61
N TRP A 84 13.90 -7.69 3.59
CA TRP A 84 12.80 -6.99 4.21
C TRP A 84 12.49 -5.68 3.51
N VAL A 85 11.25 -5.28 3.63
CA VAL A 85 10.77 -3.98 3.18
C VAL A 85 10.01 -3.35 4.34
N TYR A 86 10.39 -2.15 4.71
CA TYR A 86 9.60 -1.25 5.53
C TYR A 86 9.02 -0.17 4.64
N THR A 87 7.74 0.16 4.79
CA THR A 87 7.13 1.31 4.10
C THR A 87 6.52 2.27 5.09
N PHE A 88 6.67 3.56 4.82
CA PHE A 88 5.93 4.62 5.48
C PHE A 88 5.07 5.33 4.45
N THR A 89 3.77 5.36 4.68
CA THR A 89 2.79 6.08 3.85
C THR A 89 2.10 7.13 4.70
N GLN A 90 1.91 8.31 4.14
CA GLN A 90 1.05 9.34 4.73
C GLN A 90 -0.04 9.68 3.71
N GLU A 91 -1.28 9.68 4.18
CA GLU A 91 -2.47 9.94 3.38
C GLU A 91 -3.26 11.11 3.96
N TRP A 92 -3.80 11.96 3.10
CA TRP A 92 -4.67 13.06 3.50
C TRP A 92 -5.65 13.44 2.39
N PRO A 93 -6.87 13.91 2.76
CA PRO A 93 -7.83 14.42 1.80
C PRO A 93 -7.30 15.70 1.15
N LEU A 94 -7.58 15.88 -0.15
CA LEU A 94 -7.24 17.08 -0.91
C LEU A 94 -8.54 17.75 -1.37
N PHE A 95 -8.81 18.98 -0.94
CA PHE A 95 -10.04 19.75 -1.21
C PHE A 95 -11.34 19.15 -0.67
N SER A 96 -11.54 17.85 -0.78
CA SER A 96 -12.70 17.11 -0.27
C SER A 96 -12.34 15.64 -0.08
N GLN A 97 -13.19 14.87 0.60
CA GLN A 97 -13.01 13.43 0.76
C GLN A 97 -12.97 12.65 -0.58
N ARG A 98 -13.47 13.24 -1.67
CA ARG A 98 -13.38 12.61 -3.00
C ARG A 98 -11.97 12.54 -3.56
N HIS A 99 -11.07 13.36 -3.06
CA HIS A 99 -9.70 13.47 -3.56
C HIS A 99 -8.73 13.18 -2.42
N GLN A 100 -7.86 12.22 -2.61
CA GLN A 100 -6.82 11.88 -1.66
C GLN A 100 -5.44 11.94 -2.30
N LEU A 101 -4.52 12.60 -1.63
CA LEU A 101 -3.10 12.48 -1.92
C LEU A 101 -2.45 11.60 -0.87
N SER A 102 -1.45 10.84 -1.30
CA SER A 102 -0.54 10.17 -0.39
C SER A 102 0.85 10.06 -0.98
N TYR A 103 1.83 9.85 -0.12
CA TYR A 103 3.15 9.41 -0.51
C TYR A 103 3.56 8.20 0.32
N THR A 104 4.42 7.36 -0.27
CA THR A 104 4.97 6.19 0.43
C THR A 104 6.48 6.14 0.24
N VAL A 105 7.24 6.07 1.29
CA VAL A 105 8.71 5.94 1.29
C VAL A 105 9.07 4.53 1.74
N PRO A 106 9.70 3.69 0.90
CA PRO A 106 10.18 2.40 1.34
C PRO A 106 11.63 2.46 1.77
N PHE A 107 11.94 1.63 2.74
CA PHE A 107 13.30 1.23 3.07
C PHE A 107 13.42 -0.27 2.78
N ILE A 108 14.43 -0.63 2.00
CA ILE A 108 14.56 -1.98 1.44
C ILE A 108 15.93 -2.55 1.79
N SER A 109 15.96 -3.82 2.15
CA SER A 109 17.13 -4.66 2.13
C SER A 109 16.83 -5.88 1.27
N ALA A 110 17.59 -6.08 0.20
CA ALA A 110 17.42 -7.20 -0.71
C ALA A 110 17.96 -8.53 -0.14
N GLY A 111 18.38 -8.56 1.12
CA GLY A 111 18.83 -9.75 1.81
C GLY A 111 20.23 -9.62 2.40
N ARG A 112 20.82 -10.74 2.78
CA ARG A 112 22.14 -10.76 3.47
C ARG A 112 23.23 -10.13 2.60
N GLY A 113 23.94 -9.17 3.15
CA GLY A 113 25.10 -8.54 2.51
C GLY A 113 24.78 -7.40 1.52
N THR A 114 23.49 -7.11 1.24
CA THR A 114 23.11 -6.05 0.28
C THR A 114 23.03 -4.66 0.92
N GLY A 115 23.10 -4.57 2.24
CA GLY A 115 22.80 -3.33 2.97
C GLY A 115 21.31 -2.98 2.87
N SER A 116 20.95 -1.84 3.45
CA SER A 116 19.59 -1.28 3.37
C SER A 116 19.64 0.18 2.93
N GLY A 117 18.54 0.68 2.43
CA GLY A 117 18.39 2.08 2.03
C GLY A 117 17.01 2.37 1.45
N VAL A 118 16.79 3.62 1.08
CA VAL A 118 15.56 4.07 0.45
C VAL A 118 15.39 3.36 -0.88
N GLY A 119 14.16 2.93 -1.16
CA GLY A 119 13.75 2.37 -2.45
C GLY A 119 13.16 3.42 -3.38
N ASP A 120 12.50 2.96 -4.42
CA ASP A 120 11.76 3.87 -5.31
C ASP A 120 10.51 4.37 -4.59
N VAL A 121 10.42 5.62 -4.55
CA VAL A 121 9.45 6.35 -3.79
C VAL A 121 8.23 6.72 -4.68
N ALA A 122 6.83 6.63 -4.30
CA ALA A 122 5.61 6.91 -5.11
C ALA A 122 4.76 8.11 -4.65
N LEU A 123 4.26 9.00 -5.54
CA LEU A 123 3.15 9.93 -5.30
C LEU A 123 1.86 9.28 -5.78
N ASN A 124 0.88 9.28 -4.91
CA ASN A 124 -0.38 8.65 -5.20
C ASN A 124 -1.49 9.71 -5.20
N TYR A 125 -2.34 9.64 -6.20
CA TYR A 125 -3.59 10.35 -6.22
C TYR A 125 -4.72 9.34 -6.37
N ARG A 126 -5.69 9.36 -5.45
CA ARG A 126 -6.86 8.49 -5.44
C ARG A 126 -8.13 9.34 -5.54
N TYR A 127 -9.04 8.93 -6.40
CA TYR A 127 -10.32 9.59 -6.61
C TYR A 127 -11.46 8.67 -6.17
N GLN A 128 -12.29 9.12 -5.23
CA GLN A 128 -13.49 8.39 -4.80
C GLN A 128 -14.57 8.48 -5.88
N LEU A 129 -14.62 7.47 -6.75
CA LEU A 129 -15.61 7.40 -7.83
C LEU A 129 -17.01 7.07 -7.30
N ALA A 130 -17.07 6.12 -6.35
CA ALA A 130 -18.28 5.75 -5.59
C ALA A 130 -17.88 5.51 -4.14
N ASP A 131 -18.66 6.04 -3.19
CA ASP A 131 -18.41 5.96 -1.75
C ASP A 131 -19.10 4.78 -1.05
N GLY A 132 -19.95 4.06 -1.77
CA GLY A 132 -20.71 2.92 -1.22
C GLY A 132 -22.00 3.29 -0.51
N ALA A 133 -22.26 4.56 -0.24
CA ALA A 133 -23.42 4.99 0.58
C ALA A 133 -24.79 4.51 0.04
N GLN A 134 -24.95 4.34 -1.26
CA GLN A 134 -26.21 3.91 -1.88
C GLN A 134 -26.20 2.44 -2.30
N SER A 135 -25.05 1.93 -2.75
CA SER A 135 -24.94 0.59 -3.35
C SER A 135 -24.25 -0.43 -2.44
N GLY A 136 -23.67 -0.01 -1.33
CA GLY A 136 -22.79 -0.84 -0.51
C GLY A 136 -21.45 -1.16 -1.19
N ILE A 137 -21.17 -0.56 -2.36
CA ILE A 137 -19.94 -0.78 -3.14
C ILE A 137 -19.20 0.54 -3.32
N ALA A 138 -18.01 0.64 -2.77
CA ALA A 138 -17.11 1.76 -2.97
C ALA A 138 -16.08 1.44 -4.07
N VAL A 139 -15.68 2.46 -4.84
CA VAL A 139 -14.70 2.37 -5.92
C VAL A 139 -13.81 3.61 -5.90
N ALA A 140 -12.49 3.42 -5.85
CA ALA A 140 -11.55 4.53 -5.75
C ALA A 140 -10.28 4.31 -6.60
N PRO A 141 -10.34 4.54 -7.93
CA PRO A 141 -9.14 4.41 -8.78
C PRO A 141 -8.00 5.29 -8.29
N ARG A 142 -6.79 4.73 -8.31
CA ARG A 142 -5.54 5.39 -7.92
C ARG A 142 -4.54 5.41 -9.08
N VAL A 143 -3.90 6.54 -9.27
CA VAL A 143 -2.72 6.69 -10.12
C VAL A 143 -1.51 7.01 -9.25
N SER A 144 -0.37 6.40 -9.55
CA SER A 144 0.89 6.66 -8.84
C SER A 144 2.02 6.92 -9.81
N LEU A 145 2.79 7.95 -9.51
CA LEU A 145 4.06 8.21 -10.16
C LEU A 145 5.17 7.54 -9.34
N LEU A 146 5.94 6.65 -9.91
CA LEU A 146 7.05 5.95 -9.28
C LEU A 146 8.36 6.63 -9.66
N LEU A 147 9.09 7.25 -8.73
CA LEU A 147 10.38 7.91 -9.01
C LEU A 147 11.53 6.93 -8.76
N ALA A 148 12.51 6.97 -9.60
CA ALA A 148 13.74 6.20 -9.48
C ALA A 148 14.66 6.78 -8.40
N THR A 149 14.24 6.73 -7.14
CA THR A 149 15.02 7.20 -5.98
C THR A 149 15.81 6.09 -5.30
N GLY A 150 15.49 4.84 -5.59
CA GLY A 150 16.19 3.67 -5.11
C GLY A 150 17.49 3.42 -5.89
N ASP A 151 18.35 2.60 -5.32
CA ASP A 151 19.59 2.16 -5.93
C ASP A 151 19.36 0.78 -6.58
N GLU A 152 19.14 0.76 -7.89
CA GLU A 152 18.86 -0.46 -8.66
C GLU A 152 20.03 -1.45 -8.60
N ARG A 153 21.27 -0.96 -8.50
CA ARG A 153 22.46 -1.81 -8.41
C ARG A 153 22.51 -2.62 -7.13
N ARG A 154 21.80 -2.17 -6.10
CA ARG A 154 21.67 -2.85 -4.82
C ARG A 154 20.29 -3.48 -4.63
N GLY A 155 19.49 -3.57 -5.70
CA GLY A 155 18.15 -4.16 -5.69
C GLY A 155 17.10 -3.37 -4.90
N ARG A 156 17.25 -2.04 -4.80
CA ARG A 156 16.36 -1.16 -4.04
C ARG A 156 15.45 -0.29 -4.90
N GLY A 157 15.50 -0.44 -6.21
CA GLY A 157 14.69 0.30 -7.15
C GLY A 157 14.71 -0.32 -8.54
N LEU A 158 13.90 0.23 -9.45
CA LEU A 158 13.83 -0.18 -10.84
C LEU A 158 14.76 0.65 -11.74
N GLY A 159 15.45 1.65 -11.20
CA GLY A 159 16.36 2.52 -11.96
C GLY A 159 15.69 3.40 -13.01
N GLY A 160 14.38 3.38 -13.12
CA GLY A 160 13.57 4.18 -14.05
C GLY A 160 12.27 4.66 -13.42
N THR A 161 11.83 5.85 -13.82
CA THR A 161 10.52 6.38 -13.40
C THR A 161 9.38 5.57 -14.04
N GLY A 162 8.39 5.18 -13.24
CA GLY A 162 7.25 4.37 -13.66
C GLY A 162 5.91 5.04 -13.36
N LEU A 163 4.87 4.50 -13.98
CA LEU A 163 3.47 4.83 -13.71
C LEU A 163 2.74 3.58 -13.26
N GLN A 164 1.96 3.70 -12.17
CA GLN A 164 1.09 2.63 -11.69
C GLN A 164 -0.36 3.10 -11.68
N LEU A 165 -1.24 2.21 -12.12
CA LEU A 165 -2.68 2.33 -11.97
C LEU A 165 -3.16 1.21 -11.05
N ASN A 166 -4.06 1.50 -10.13
CA ASN A 166 -4.74 0.53 -9.28
C ASN A 166 -6.22 0.88 -9.17
N LEU A 167 -7.08 -0.12 -9.13
CA LEU A 167 -8.51 -0.01 -8.97
C LEU A 167 -8.94 -0.75 -7.70
N PRO A 168 -8.95 -0.09 -6.55
CA PRO A 168 -9.59 -0.60 -5.34
C PRO A 168 -11.11 -0.60 -5.48
N ILE A 169 -11.70 -1.70 -5.02
CA ILE A 169 -13.15 -1.88 -4.88
C ILE A 169 -13.39 -2.47 -3.49
N SER A 170 -14.33 -1.91 -2.74
CA SER A 170 -14.73 -2.38 -1.41
C SER A 170 -16.23 -2.64 -1.36
N ALA A 171 -16.64 -3.70 -0.67
CA ALA A 171 -18.05 -4.00 -0.46
C ALA A 171 -18.31 -4.56 0.94
N GLU A 172 -19.38 -4.08 1.56
CA GLU A 172 -19.96 -4.70 2.74
C GLU A 172 -20.83 -5.89 2.29
N LEU A 173 -20.36 -7.11 2.54
CA LEU A 173 -21.11 -8.32 2.20
C LEU A 173 -22.17 -8.66 3.27
N SER A 174 -21.93 -8.25 4.50
CA SER A 174 -22.86 -8.34 5.63
C SER A 174 -22.36 -7.45 6.78
N PRO A 175 -23.17 -7.18 7.85
CA PRO A 175 -22.78 -6.37 8.99
C PRO A 175 -21.50 -6.84 9.74
N ARG A 176 -20.95 -8.00 9.36
CA ARG A 176 -19.74 -8.58 9.94
C ARG A 176 -18.73 -9.05 8.91
N LEU A 177 -18.94 -8.75 7.64
CA LEU A 177 -18.06 -9.24 6.57
C LEU A 177 -17.85 -8.18 5.51
N MET A 178 -16.62 -7.69 5.42
CA MET A 178 -16.14 -6.78 4.38
C MET A 178 -15.30 -7.53 3.36
N ALA A 179 -15.33 -7.08 2.11
CA ALA A 179 -14.45 -7.57 1.07
C ALA A 179 -13.83 -6.41 0.29
N HIS A 180 -12.56 -6.55 -0.06
CA HIS A 180 -11.85 -5.62 -0.93
C HIS A 180 -11.24 -6.37 -2.11
N TRP A 181 -11.16 -5.72 -3.26
CA TRP A 181 -10.50 -6.22 -4.46
C TRP A 181 -9.63 -5.13 -5.06
N ASN A 182 -8.48 -5.53 -5.59
CA ASN A 182 -7.63 -4.65 -6.37
C ASN A 182 -7.28 -5.28 -7.70
N ALA A 183 -7.25 -4.46 -8.74
CA ALA A 183 -6.68 -4.78 -10.04
C ALA A 183 -5.75 -3.64 -10.44
N GLY A 184 -4.52 -3.96 -10.81
CA GLY A 184 -3.53 -2.93 -11.10
C GLY A 184 -2.55 -3.30 -12.20
N ALA A 185 -1.91 -2.25 -12.73
CA ALA A 185 -0.84 -2.36 -13.71
C ALA A 185 0.24 -1.31 -13.43
N THR A 186 1.49 -1.69 -13.57
CA THR A 186 2.64 -0.79 -13.48
C THR A 186 3.43 -0.86 -14.78
N TYR A 187 3.88 0.29 -15.27
CA TYR A 187 4.75 0.40 -16.45
C TYR A 187 5.94 1.28 -16.13
N THR A 188 7.15 0.75 -16.35
CA THR A 188 8.40 1.48 -16.22
C THR A 188 9.12 1.44 -17.58
N PRO A 189 9.16 2.56 -18.32
CA PRO A 189 9.68 2.59 -19.70
C PRO A 189 11.19 2.29 -19.80
N SER A 190 11.97 2.63 -18.77
CA SER A 190 13.43 2.50 -18.72
C SER A 190 13.89 1.91 -17.40
N ALA A 191 13.38 0.74 -17.06
CA ALA A 191 13.85 -0.02 -15.90
C ALA A 191 15.28 -0.53 -16.14
N ARG A 192 16.07 -0.63 -15.06
CA ARG A 192 17.46 -1.09 -15.11
C ARG A 192 17.71 -2.24 -14.16
N ASN A 193 18.61 -3.12 -14.55
CA ASN A 193 19.15 -4.16 -13.67
C ASN A 193 20.35 -3.64 -12.87
N ASP A 194 20.97 -4.51 -12.08
CA ASP A 194 22.10 -4.21 -11.18
C ASP A 194 23.41 -3.88 -11.92
N ILE A 195 23.54 -4.22 -13.19
CA ILE A 195 24.70 -3.91 -14.05
C ILE A 195 24.43 -2.76 -15.03
N GLY A 196 23.19 -2.20 -15.04
CA GLY A 196 22.83 -1.03 -15.83
C GLY A 196 22.21 -1.32 -17.18
N ASP A 197 21.91 -2.59 -17.53
CA ASP A 197 21.11 -2.89 -18.71
C ASP A 197 19.71 -2.33 -18.57
N GLU A 198 19.15 -1.82 -19.65
CA GLU A 198 17.86 -1.12 -19.66
C GLU A 198 16.84 -1.84 -20.55
N ALA A 199 15.61 -1.94 -20.04
CA ALA A 199 14.44 -2.36 -20.81
C ALA A 199 13.15 -1.80 -20.19
N SER A 200 12.07 -1.71 -20.98
CA SER A 200 10.76 -1.42 -20.39
C SER A 200 10.22 -2.62 -19.64
N THR A 201 9.60 -2.42 -18.49
CA THR A 201 8.98 -3.49 -17.69
C THR A 201 7.51 -3.23 -17.41
N ARG A 202 6.75 -4.31 -17.25
CA ARG A 202 5.33 -4.27 -16.89
C ARG A 202 5.06 -5.23 -15.75
N THR A 203 4.19 -4.78 -14.84
CA THR A 203 3.64 -5.62 -13.78
C THR A 203 2.13 -5.53 -13.82
N TYR A 204 1.45 -6.65 -13.64
CA TYR A 204 0.00 -6.74 -13.45
C TYR A 204 -0.26 -7.42 -12.13
N ASN A 205 -1.21 -6.89 -11.35
CA ASN A 205 -1.61 -7.49 -10.08
C ASN A 205 -3.12 -7.60 -9.97
N LEU A 206 -3.54 -8.66 -9.28
CA LEU A 206 -4.91 -8.89 -8.86
C LEU A 206 -4.87 -9.35 -7.40
N GLY A 207 -5.82 -8.90 -6.61
CA GLY A 207 -5.91 -9.33 -5.24
C GLY A 207 -7.31 -9.20 -4.66
N GLY A 208 -7.53 -9.90 -3.56
CA GLY A 208 -8.76 -9.84 -2.80
C GLY A 208 -8.50 -10.05 -1.33
N SER A 209 -9.29 -9.39 -0.50
CA SER A 209 -9.30 -9.48 0.96
C SER A 209 -10.71 -9.78 1.43
N LEU A 210 -10.82 -10.65 2.41
CA LEU A 210 -12.04 -10.93 3.15
C LEU A 210 -11.77 -10.65 4.62
N ILE A 211 -12.56 -9.77 5.24
CA ILE A 211 -12.37 -9.29 6.59
C ILE A 211 -13.59 -9.65 7.41
N TRP A 212 -13.41 -10.48 8.41
CA TRP A 212 -14.40 -10.76 9.42
C TRP A 212 -14.26 -9.82 10.60
N LEU A 213 -15.29 -9.00 10.84
CA LEU A 213 -15.42 -8.08 11.96
C LEU A 213 -15.80 -8.88 13.21
N ALA A 214 -14.82 -9.58 13.81
CA ALA A 214 -15.03 -10.53 14.90
C ALA A 214 -15.45 -9.83 16.19
N ALA A 215 -14.95 -8.61 16.44
CA ALA A 215 -15.35 -7.72 17.53
C ALA A 215 -15.19 -6.25 17.06
N PRO A 216 -15.79 -5.27 17.77
CA PRO A 216 -15.69 -3.85 17.38
C PRO A 216 -14.26 -3.33 17.18
N ALA A 217 -13.31 -3.84 17.95
CA ALA A 217 -11.89 -3.44 17.89
C ALA A 217 -11.00 -4.61 17.43
N PHE A 218 -11.52 -5.64 16.76
CA PHE A 218 -10.71 -6.78 16.33
C PHE A 218 -11.27 -7.46 15.08
N ASN A 219 -10.42 -7.55 14.06
CA ASN A 219 -10.74 -8.17 12.78
C ASN A 219 -9.81 -9.36 12.50
N VAL A 220 -10.37 -10.39 11.85
CA VAL A 220 -9.63 -11.50 11.25
C VAL A 220 -9.70 -11.35 9.73
N MET A 221 -8.59 -11.54 9.05
CA MET A 221 -8.45 -11.25 7.64
C MET A 221 -7.86 -12.43 6.88
N LEU A 222 -8.31 -12.60 5.64
CA LEU A 222 -7.71 -13.51 4.69
C LEU A 222 -7.56 -12.78 3.36
N GLU A 223 -6.32 -12.64 2.91
CA GLU A 223 -6.00 -11.96 1.67
C GLU A 223 -5.40 -12.93 0.66
N SER A 224 -5.58 -12.63 -0.61
CA SER A 224 -4.90 -13.31 -1.71
C SER A 224 -4.35 -12.29 -2.68
N VAL A 225 -3.12 -12.49 -3.15
CA VAL A 225 -2.46 -11.62 -4.11
C VAL A 225 -1.79 -12.45 -5.19
N TRP A 226 -2.12 -12.15 -6.43
CA TRP A 226 -1.45 -12.66 -7.61
C TRP A 226 -0.80 -11.50 -8.36
N ALA A 227 0.42 -11.72 -8.87
CA ALA A 227 1.04 -10.79 -9.79
C ALA A 227 1.83 -11.51 -10.88
N ARG A 228 1.89 -10.85 -12.05
CA ARG A 228 2.83 -11.17 -13.12
C ARG A 228 3.69 -9.94 -13.33
N ALA A 229 5.01 -10.09 -13.20
CA ALA A 229 5.94 -9.01 -13.38
C ALA A 229 7.08 -9.37 -14.33
N GLU A 230 7.73 -8.33 -14.82
CA GLU A 230 8.90 -8.42 -15.68
C GLU A 230 10.08 -7.80 -14.96
N GLU A 231 11.27 -8.38 -15.16
CA GLU A 231 12.57 -7.84 -14.75
C GLU A 231 13.53 -7.76 -15.93
N VAL A 232 14.44 -6.82 -15.89
CA VAL A 232 15.48 -6.63 -16.90
C VAL A 232 16.55 -7.70 -16.71
N ILE A 233 16.87 -8.46 -17.76
CA ILE A 233 17.90 -9.50 -17.77
C ILE A 233 19.02 -9.21 -18.76
N GLY A 234 18.87 -8.21 -19.63
CA GLY A 234 19.83 -7.77 -20.64
C GLY A 234 19.33 -6.51 -21.35
N PRO A 235 20.13 -5.90 -22.24
CA PRO A 235 19.74 -4.74 -23.02
C PRO A 235 18.50 -5.00 -23.86
N GLY A 236 17.37 -4.37 -23.54
CA GLY A 236 16.08 -4.62 -24.19
C GLY A 236 15.41 -5.95 -23.82
N GLU A 237 16.06 -6.80 -23.04
CA GLU A 237 15.60 -8.13 -22.69
C GLU A 237 14.95 -8.16 -21.29
N ARG A 238 13.92 -8.98 -21.15
CA ARG A 238 13.15 -9.11 -19.90
C ARG A 238 12.72 -10.54 -19.65
N LEU A 239 12.72 -10.92 -18.39
CA LEU A 239 12.15 -12.17 -17.88
C LEU A 239 10.82 -11.88 -17.22
N SER A 240 9.79 -12.66 -17.57
CA SER A 240 8.47 -12.59 -16.93
C SER A 240 8.32 -13.70 -15.91
N TYR A 241 7.83 -13.37 -14.72
CA TYR A 241 7.56 -14.34 -13.66
C TYR A 241 6.22 -14.04 -12.97
N ARG A 242 5.74 -14.99 -12.18
CA ARG A 242 4.48 -14.89 -11.47
C ARG A 242 4.69 -15.16 -10.00
N VAL A 243 3.87 -14.51 -9.18
CA VAL A 243 3.78 -14.81 -7.75
C VAL A 243 2.32 -15.01 -7.36
N PHE A 244 2.12 -15.82 -6.32
CA PHE A 244 0.81 -15.99 -5.70
C PHE A 244 0.98 -16.26 -4.20
N TYR A 245 0.30 -15.44 -3.38
CA TYR A 245 0.31 -15.54 -1.94
C TYR A 245 -1.11 -15.61 -1.40
N ILE A 246 -1.29 -16.37 -0.30
CA ILE A 246 -2.42 -16.27 0.61
C ILE A 246 -1.87 -15.78 1.95
N SER A 247 -2.57 -14.82 2.55
CA SER A 247 -2.10 -14.09 3.73
C SER A 247 -3.20 -14.06 4.80
N PRO A 248 -3.25 -15.02 5.72
CA PRO A 248 -4.04 -14.90 6.93
C PRO A 248 -3.45 -13.82 7.84
N GLY A 249 -4.30 -13.03 8.47
CA GLY A 249 -3.90 -11.94 9.35
C GLY A 249 -4.96 -11.55 10.36
N VAL A 250 -4.54 -10.72 11.32
CA VAL A 250 -5.41 -10.13 12.33
C VAL A 250 -5.03 -8.67 12.54
N ARG A 251 -5.99 -7.81 12.85
CA ARG A 251 -5.75 -6.43 13.29
C ARG A 251 -6.66 -6.06 14.45
N GLY A 252 -6.18 -5.13 15.26
CA GLY A 252 -6.94 -4.54 16.35
C GLY A 252 -6.97 -3.03 16.23
N ALA A 253 -7.88 -2.35 16.94
CA ALA A 253 -7.90 -0.90 17.05
C ALA A 253 -7.83 -0.48 18.52
N ILE A 254 -7.14 0.64 18.77
CA ILE A 254 -7.05 1.31 20.05
C ILE A 254 -7.50 2.76 19.83
N ASP A 255 -8.65 3.11 20.38
CA ASP A 255 -9.24 4.43 20.27
C ASP A 255 -8.93 5.29 21.50
N PHE A 256 -8.51 6.53 21.26
CA PHE A 256 -8.23 7.51 22.30
C PHE A 256 -9.27 8.62 22.31
N ALA A 257 -9.52 9.19 23.48
CA ALA A 257 -10.46 10.31 23.65
C ALA A 257 -10.08 11.57 22.85
N SER A 258 -8.81 11.69 22.43
CA SER A 258 -8.30 12.78 21.57
C SER A 258 -8.73 12.66 20.10
N GLY A 259 -9.38 11.58 19.69
CA GLY A 259 -9.66 11.29 18.29
C GLY A 259 -8.56 10.45 17.58
N LEU A 260 -7.41 10.25 18.23
CA LEU A 260 -6.38 9.35 17.71
C LEU A 260 -6.90 7.91 17.72
N GLN A 261 -6.75 7.20 16.60
CA GLN A 261 -6.88 5.75 16.51
C GLN A 261 -5.53 5.13 16.13
N ILE A 262 -5.19 4.01 16.75
CA ILE A 262 -3.99 3.21 16.43
C ILE A 262 -4.46 1.81 16.05
N VAL A 263 -4.04 1.33 14.86
CA VAL A 263 -4.43 0.02 14.32
C VAL A 263 -3.18 -0.85 14.12
N PRO A 264 -2.77 -1.66 15.10
CA PRO A 264 -1.74 -2.67 14.91
C PRO A 264 -2.31 -3.91 14.19
N GLY A 265 -1.48 -4.52 13.33
CA GLY A 265 -1.83 -5.73 12.60
C GLY A 265 -0.64 -6.67 12.36
N LEU A 266 -0.95 -7.94 12.17
CA LEU A 266 0.01 -8.99 11.89
C LEU A 266 -0.57 -9.95 10.86
N ALA A 267 0.23 -10.32 9.84
CA ALA A 267 -0.12 -11.34 8.87
C ALA A 267 1.05 -12.26 8.53
N VAL A 268 0.73 -13.39 7.92
CA VAL A 268 1.73 -14.38 7.45
C VAL A 268 1.47 -14.70 5.98
N PRO A 269 2.01 -13.92 5.04
CA PRO A 269 1.95 -14.25 3.62
C PRO A 269 2.66 -15.59 3.32
N ILE A 270 1.94 -16.51 2.72
CA ILE A 270 2.38 -17.86 2.36
C ILE A 270 2.35 -18.00 0.85
N GLY A 271 3.49 -18.25 0.24
CA GLY A 271 3.63 -18.47 -1.20
C GLY A 271 3.01 -19.79 -1.62
N ILE A 272 2.19 -19.74 -2.68
CA ILE A 272 1.49 -20.89 -3.29
C ILE A 272 1.84 -20.96 -4.77
N GLY A 273 1.75 -22.14 -5.36
CA GLY A 273 2.02 -22.33 -6.78
C GLY A 273 3.41 -21.83 -7.17
N PRO A 274 3.53 -20.78 -8.00
CA PRO A 274 4.83 -20.25 -8.45
C PRO A 274 5.69 -19.70 -7.29
N SER A 275 5.09 -19.31 -6.16
CA SER A 275 5.78 -18.82 -4.98
C SER A 275 5.95 -19.88 -3.88
N ARG A 276 5.73 -21.15 -4.20
CA ARG A 276 5.77 -22.23 -3.21
C ARG A 276 7.12 -22.28 -2.49
N GLY A 277 7.04 -22.28 -1.15
CA GLY A 277 8.22 -22.28 -0.27
C GLY A 277 8.50 -20.91 0.34
N ASP A 278 8.00 -19.82 -0.23
CA ASP A 278 8.13 -18.50 0.34
C ASP A 278 7.22 -18.34 1.54
N ARG A 279 7.75 -17.75 2.60
CA ARG A 279 7.02 -17.39 3.81
C ARG A 279 7.52 -16.05 4.32
N GLN A 280 6.58 -15.21 4.70
CA GLN A 280 6.86 -13.87 5.22
C GLN A 280 6.18 -13.67 6.56
N VAL A 281 6.68 -12.72 7.32
CA VAL A 281 5.98 -12.10 8.45
C VAL A 281 5.72 -10.66 8.05
N PHE A 282 4.49 -10.23 8.20
CA PHE A 282 4.04 -8.89 7.85
C PHE A 282 3.47 -8.19 9.08
N PHE A 283 4.01 -7.05 9.41
CA PHE A 283 3.51 -6.15 10.45
C PHE A 283 2.88 -4.92 9.81
N TYR A 284 1.79 -4.49 10.40
CA TYR A 284 1.02 -3.31 10.03
C TYR A 284 0.85 -2.42 11.25
N LEU A 285 0.94 -1.12 11.05
CA LEU A 285 0.65 -0.13 12.08
C LEU A 285 0.15 1.15 11.41
N SER A 286 -1.08 1.54 11.68
CA SER A 286 -1.59 2.84 11.27
C SER A 286 -1.93 3.73 12.45
N PHE A 287 -1.89 5.05 12.18
CA PHE A 287 -2.30 6.11 13.10
C PHE A 287 -3.20 7.06 12.33
N GLU A 288 -4.41 7.26 12.82
CA GLU A 288 -5.34 8.27 12.32
C GLU A 288 -5.56 9.35 13.36
N HIS A 289 -5.45 10.60 12.96
CA HIS A 289 -5.71 11.72 13.84
C HIS A 289 -6.26 12.92 13.08
N PRO A 290 -7.13 13.73 13.71
CA PRO A 290 -7.58 15.00 13.13
C PRO A 290 -6.42 16.02 13.07
N PHE A 291 -6.49 16.98 12.11
CA PHE A 291 -5.56 18.10 11.95
C PHE A 291 -6.28 19.43 11.71
#